data_24ca0b35e2a144e7cd386022236a20b6
#
_entry.id   24ca0b35e2a144e7cd386022236a20b6
#
_cell.length_a   1.000
_cell.length_b   1.000
_cell.length_c   1.000
_cell.angle_alpha   90.00
_cell.angle_beta   90.00
_cell.angle_gamma   90.00
#
_symmetry.space_group_name_H-M   'P 1'
#
loop_
_entity.id
_entity.type
_entity.pdbx_description
1 polymer ?
#
loop_
_entity_poly.entity_id
_entity_poly.type
_entity_poly.pdbx_seq_one_letter_code
_entity_poly.pdbx_strand_id
1 'polypeptide(L)'
;MLKKILIYNSGGGLGDTIQLFPLILSLKNHFRSTDFYYLGAHENHFLGKLKNYNIEIKTLDLGLQYFGFRWWHLLNAKSKFLEHNIDKFDLIIDLQSKLRNTLILKRIPGVNFYSSTFNYNLCSIKKNYLSSGNISQKTLLNLEKLLDLNIQKIDFSLDKLDELYINEARKLLPNKNYIGFSLTQGNEYRKKSWPLENFINLANKIEGMNKIPVFFVEKTNNEIINQIKSKVPNSLFPEHNSNLADPALVTALTSRLEKAISIDNGVMHMMSLAKVPMIILFGPTNSEKFAPKHNNLVILDSNKLYKTNDISKIKIEDVLKYIN
;
A
#
# COMPACT_ATOMS: atom_id res chain seq x y z
N MET A 1 3.22 -24.58 -17.59
CA MET A 1 2.40 -23.44 -17.19
C MET A 1 2.12 -23.56 -15.71
N LEU A 2 2.30 -22.50 -14.91
CA LEU A 2 2.03 -22.53 -13.47
C LEU A 2 0.52 -22.63 -13.22
N LYS A 3 0.11 -23.53 -12.31
CA LYS A 3 -1.30 -23.74 -11.94
C LYS A 3 -1.66 -23.11 -10.60
N LYS A 4 -0.74 -23.08 -9.67
CA LYS A 4 -0.97 -22.59 -8.30
C LYS A 4 0.21 -21.76 -7.82
N ILE A 5 -0.07 -20.50 -7.42
CA ILE A 5 0.92 -19.57 -6.89
C ILE A 5 0.51 -19.16 -5.46
N LEU A 6 1.44 -19.27 -4.52
CA LEU A 6 1.29 -18.78 -3.16
C LEU A 6 2.08 -17.49 -2.95
N ILE A 7 1.43 -16.47 -2.44
CA ILE A 7 2.05 -15.19 -2.04
C ILE A 7 1.98 -15.09 -0.52
N TYR A 8 3.14 -15.05 0.12
CA TYR A 8 3.25 -14.83 1.56
C TYR A 8 3.65 -13.39 1.86
N ASN A 9 2.81 -12.71 2.65
CA ASN A 9 3.08 -11.36 3.16
C ASN A 9 2.68 -11.27 4.63
N SER A 10 3.62 -11.04 5.52
CA SER A 10 3.35 -10.83 6.96
C SER A 10 3.01 -9.38 7.32
N GLY A 11 3.03 -8.47 6.38
CA GLY A 11 2.57 -7.08 6.57
C GLY A 11 1.06 -7.05 6.86
N GLY A 12 0.68 -6.44 8.00
CA GLY A 12 -0.71 -6.44 8.47
C GLY A 12 -1.50 -5.18 8.13
N GLY A 13 -0.90 -4.22 7.44
CA GLY A 13 -1.54 -2.95 7.10
C GLY A 13 -2.16 -2.94 5.70
N LEU A 14 -3.23 -2.15 5.52
CA LEU A 14 -3.85 -1.93 4.21
C LEU A 14 -2.83 -1.40 3.19
N GLY A 15 -1.98 -0.46 3.60
CA GLY A 15 -0.92 0.09 2.74
C GLY A 15 0.06 -0.98 2.25
N ASP A 16 0.47 -1.91 3.13
CA ASP A 16 1.36 -3.03 2.76
C ASP A 16 0.71 -3.93 1.70
N THR A 17 -0.61 -4.11 1.78
CA THR A 17 -1.37 -4.92 0.82
C THR A 17 -1.56 -4.18 -0.51
N ILE A 18 -1.88 -2.89 -0.49
CA ILE A 18 -2.04 -2.06 -1.70
C ILE A 18 -0.74 -2.00 -2.50
N GLN A 19 0.41 -1.93 -1.84
CA GLN A 19 1.71 -1.98 -2.51
C GLN A 19 1.92 -3.24 -3.37
N LEU A 20 1.16 -4.32 -3.12
CA LEU A 20 1.23 -5.57 -3.89
C LEU A 20 0.32 -5.57 -5.13
N PHE A 21 -0.54 -4.56 -5.32
CA PHE A 21 -1.45 -4.52 -6.47
C PHE A 21 -0.73 -4.66 -7.81
N PRO A 22 0.35 -3.92 -8.12
CA PRO A 22 1.06 -4.08 -9.38
C PRO A 22 1.65 -5.47 -9.56
N LEU A 23 2.18 -6.08 -8.49
CA LEU A 23 2.69 -7.46 -8.53
C LEU A 23 1.59 -8.45 -8.87
N ILE A 24 0.49 -8.42 -8.10
CA ILE A 24 -0.61 -9.38 -8.25
C ILE A 24 -1.31 -9.22 -9.59
N LEU A 25 -1.59 -7.98 -10.02
CA LEU A 25 -2.24 -7.69 -11.30
C LEU A 25 -1.37 -8.16 -12.49
N SER A 26 -0.06 -7.91 -12.43
CA SER A 26 0.87 -8.36 -13.48
C SER A 26 0.94 -9.88 -13.56
N LEU A 27 1.04 -10.56 -12.40
CA LEU A 27 1.05 -12.02 -12.36
C LEU A 27 -0.28 -12.62 -12.84
N LYS A 28 -1.42 -12.07 -12.44
CA LYS A 28 -2.74 -12.53 -12.89
C LYS A 28 -2.95 -12.31 -14.39
N ASN A 29 -2.47 -11.20 -14.93
CA ASN A 29 -2.52 -10.96 -16.37
C ASN A 29 -1.65 -11.94 -17.16
N HIS A 30 -0.47 -12.28 -16.66
CA HIS A 30 0.46 -13.20 -17.31
C HIS A 30 0.02 -14.66 -17.18
N PHE A 31 -0.45 -15.07 -16.00
CA PHE A 31 -0.87 -16.44 -15.66
C PHE A 31 -2.40 -16.54 -15.51
N ARG A 32 -3.14 -16.35 -16.61
CA ARG A 32 -4.61 -16.19 -16.59
C ARG A 32 -5.39 -17.40 -16.04
N SER A 33 -4.84 -18.62 -16.18
CA SER A 33 -5.47 -19.87 -15.72
C SER A 33 -4.88 -20.40 -14.41
N THR A 34 -4.22 -19.53 -13.63
CA THR A 34 -3.55 -19.88 -12.38
C THR A 34 -4.38 -19.49 -11.16
N ASP A 35 -4.46 -20.38 -10.21
CA ASP A 35 -5.01 -20.11 -8.89
C ASP A 35 -4.00 -19.37 -8.02
N PHE A 36 -4.38 -18.20 -7.53
CA PHE A 36 -3.57 -17.40 -6.63
C PHE A 36 -4.04 -17.55 -5.19
N TYR A 37 -3.11 -17.81 -4.30
CA TYR A 37 -3.34 -17.95 -2.88
C TYR A 37 -2.52 -16.90 -2.11
N TYR A 38 -3.15 -16.34 -1.09
CA TYR A 38 -2.53 -15.41 -0.15
C TYR A 38 -2.42 -16.06 1.22
N LEU A 39 -1.24 -16.01 1.80
CA LEU A 39 -0.97 -16.41 3.18
C LEU A 39 -0.42 -15.19 3.91
N GLY A 40 -1.13 -14.72 4.90
CA GLY A 40 -0.74 -13.58 5.72
C GLY A 40 -0.52 -13.95 7.18
N ALA A 41 0.08 -13.06 7.94
CA ALA A 41 0.07 -13.16 9.40
C ALA A 41 -1.26 -12.66 9.99
N HIS A 42 -1.98 -11.86 9.23
CA HIS A 42 -3.26 -11.24 9.53
C HIS A 42 -4.31 -11.60 8.47
N GLU A 43 -5.49 -11.02 8.57
CA GLU A 43 -6.57 -11.22 7.60
C GLU A 43 -6.14 -10.95 6.15
N ASN A 44 -6.77 -11.63 5.20
CA ASN A 44 -6.62 -11.34 3.79
C ASN A 44 -7.44 -10.10 3.41
N HIS A 45 -6.80 -8.95 3.37
CA HIS A 45 -7.46 -7.70 3.02
C HIS A 45 -8.07 -7.67 1.62
N PHE A 46 -7.59 -8.48 0.69
CA PHE A 46 -8.18 -8.58 -0.67
C PHE A 46 -9.63 -9.09 -0.64
N LEU A 47 -9.96 -9.98 0.32
CA LEU A 47 -11.32 -10.45 0.54
C LEU A 47 -12.07 -9.65 1.62
N GLY A 48 -11.35 -8.84 2.39
CA GLY A 48 -11.87 -7.97 3.45
C GLY A 48 -12.01 -6.52 2.98
N LYS A 49 -11.29 -5.62 3.64
CA LYS A 49 -11.37 -4.16 3.44
C LYS A 49 -11.01 -3.67 2.03
N LEU A 50 -10.29 -4.46 1.24
CA LEU A 50 -9.90 -4.11 -0.14
C LEU A 50 -10.71 -4.87 -1.20
N LYS A 51 -11.78 -5.56 -0.84
CA LYS A 51 -12.61 -6.35 -1.77
C LYS A 51 -13.14 -5.52 -2.95
N ASN A 52 -13.46 -4.25 -2.70
CA ASN A 52 -14.05 -3.35 -3.68
C ASN A 52 -13.05 -2.83 -4.74
N TYR A 53 -11.77 -3.23 -4.65
CA TYR A 53 -10.80 -3.04 -5.74
C TYR A 53 -10.83 -4.15 -6.79
N ASN A 54 -11.68 -5.18 -6.61
CA ASN A 54 -11.86 -6.29 -7.55
C ASN A 54 -10.56 -7.05 -7.89
N ILE A 55 -9.71 -7.22 -6.86
CA ILE A 55 -8.48 -8.03 -6.94
C ILE A 55 -8.69 -9.28 -6.09
N GLU A 56 -9.32 -10.29 -6.67
CA GLU A 56 -9.59 -11.54 -5.98
C GLU A 56 -8.33 -12.41 -5.86
N ILE A 57 -8.08 -12.91 -4.66
CA ILE A 57 -7.02 -13.87 -4.34
C ILE A 57 -7.48 -14.78 -3.20
N LYS A 58 -7.40 -16.10 -3.40
CA LYS A 58 -7.85 -17.09 -2.41
C LYS A 58 -7.01 -16.99 -1.14
N THR A 59 -7.62 -17.21 0.03
CA THR A 59 -6.86 -17.32 1.29
C THR A 59 -6.38 -18.75 1.47
N LEU A 60 -5.10 -18.93 1.83
CA LEU A 60 -4.61 -20.16 2.43
C LEU A 60 -4.62 -19.96 3.95
N ASP A 61 -5.60 -20.55 4.62
CA ASP A 61 -5.68 -20.53 6.08
C ASP A 61 -5.16 -21.86 6.64
N LEU A 62 -4.03 -21.81 7.30
CA LEU A 62 -3.43 -22.99 7.93
C LEU A 62 -3.86 -23.19 9.41
N GLY A 63 -4.79 -22.38 9.92
CA GLY A 63 -5.17 -22.39 11.33
C GLY A 63 -4.03 -21.95 12.28
N LEU A 64 -2.96 -21.35 11.76
CA LEU A 64 -1.81 -20.87 12.51
C LEU A 64 -1.84 -19.35 12.60
N GLN A 65 -2.37 -18.82 13.71
CA GLN A 65 -2.41 -17.37 13.95
C GLN A 65 -1.02 -16.75 13.83
N TYR A 66 -0.93 -15.58 13.17
CA TYR A 66 0.35 -14.89 12.93
C TYR A 66 1.38 -15.82 12.28
N PHE A 67 0.99 -16.49 11.19
CA PHE A 67 1.87 -17.41 10.48
C PHE A 67 3.27 -16.83 10.25
N GLY A 68 4.28 -17.61 10.58
CA GLY A 68 5.68 -17.22 10.45
C GLY A 68 6.27 -16.48 11.68
N PHE A 69 5.46 -16.03 12.65
CA PHE A 69 5.94 -15.28 13.82
C PHE A 69 6.39 -16.16 14.98
N ARG A 70 6.08 -17.47 14.96
CA ARG A 70 6.42 -18.42 16.02
C ARG A 70 7.25 -19.58 15.49
N TRP A 71 8.31 -19.96 16.20
CA TRP A 71 9.19 -21.05 15.75
C TRP A 71 8.50 -22.40 15.68
N TRP A 72 7.53 -22.70 16.54
CA TRP A 72 6.79 -23.97 16.48
C TRP A 72 5.94 -24.14 15.21
N HIS A 73 5.66 -23.06 14.47
CA HIS A 73 5.05 -23.16 13.16
C HIS A 73 5.91 -23.98 12.18
N LEU A 74 7.23 -24.06 12.41
CA LEU A 74 8.14 -24.89 11.61
C LEU A 74 7.77 -26.38 11.68
N LEU A 75 7.27 -26.85 12.82
CA LEU A 75 6.85 -28.24 13.02
C LEU A 75 5.46 -28.50 12.41
N ASN A 76 4.56 -27.55 12.50
CA ASN A 76 3.14 -27.71 12.18
C ASN A 76 2.77 -27.28 10.75
N ALA A 77 3.54 -26.40 10.08
CA ALA A 77 3.17 -25.82 8.79
C ALA A 77 2.91 -26.88 7.71
N LYS A 78 3.72 -27.95 7.66
CA LYS A 78 3.55 -29.02 6.66
C LYS A 78 2.30 -29.87 6.95
N SER A 79 2.08 -30.30 8.19
CA SER A 79 0.90 -31.10 8.55
C SER A 79 -0.38 -30.32 8.32
N LYS A 80 -0.43 -29.04 8.75
CA LYS A 80 -1.56 -28.16 8.51
C LYS A 80 -1.82 -27.90 7.02
N PHE A 81 -0.78 -27.77 6.22
CA PHE A 81 -0.94 -27.67 4.77
C PHE A 81 -1.57 -28.93 4.15
N LEU A 82 -1.19 -30.11 4.61
CA LEU A 82 -1.72 -31.38 4.09
C LEU A 82 -3.21 -31.61 4.42
N GLU A 83 -3.78 -30.85 5.36
CA GLU A 83 -5.23 -30.85 5.64
C GLU A 83 -6.03 -30.17 4.50
N HIS A 84 -5.35 -29.40 3.62
CA HIS A 84 -5.95 -28.80 2.43
C HIS A 84 -5.80 -29.71 1.22
N ASN A 85 -6.80 -29.73 0.32
CA ASN A 85 -6.75 -30.52 -0.93
C ASN A 85 -5.85 -29.82 -1.99
N ILE A 86 -4.62 -29.49 -1.59
CA ILE A 86 -3.61 -28.85 -2.42
C ILE A 86 -2.32 -29.69 -2.33
N ASP A 87 -1.91 -30.33 -3.42
CA ASP A 87 -0.70 -31.17 -3.40
C ASP A 87 0.56 -30.33 -3.18
N LYS A 88 0.73 -29.28 -4.00
CA LYS A 88 1.88 -28.37 -3.95
C LYS A 88 1.57 -27.07 -4.71
N PHE A 89 2.40 -26.06 -4.48
CA PHE A 89 2.44 -24.85 -5.29
C PHE A 89 3.52 -24.96 -6.39
N ASP A 90 3.24 -24.40 -7.57
CA ASP A 90 4.26 -24.29 -8.64
C ASP A 90 5.25 -23.17 -8.31
N LEU A 91 4.78 -22.14 -7.62
CA LEU A 91 5.59 -21.00 -7.18
C LEU A 91 5.13 -20.53 -5.79
N ILE A 92 6.08 -20.35 -4.88
CA ILE A 92 5.88 -19.71 -3.59
C ILE A 92 6.70 -18.43 -3.57
N ILE A 93 6.04 -17.29 -3.31
CA ILE A 93 6.64 -15.96 -3.26
C ILE A 93 6.67 -15.48 -1.82
N ASP A 94 7.85 -15.46 -1.21
CA ASP A 94 8.09 -14.88 0.12
C ASP A 94 8.48 -13.41 -0.01
N LEU A 95 7.58 -12.53 0.39
CA LEU A 95 7.80 -11.08 0.37
C LEU A 95 8.48 -10.56 1.65
N GLN A 96 8.83 -11.45 2.58
CA GLN A 96 9.50 -11.12 3.84
C GLN A 96 10.96 -11.55 3.82
N SER A 97 11.83 -10.73 4.40
CA SER A 97 13.28 -11.02 4.47
C SER A 97 13.69 -11.58 5.83
N LYS A 98 12.81 -12.33 6.52
CA LYS A 98 13.05 -12.85 7.87
C LYS A 98 13.28 -14.35 7.83
N LEU A 99 14.47 -14.78 8.23
CA LEU A 99 14.89 -16.19 8.19
C LEU A 99 13.84 -17.16 8.76
N ARG A 100 13.34 -16.89 9.96
CA ARG A 100 12.32 -17.72 10.59
C ARG A 100 11.10 -17.90 9.69
N ASN A 101 10.54 -16.80 9.18
CA ASN A 101 9.35 -16.84 8.34
C ASN A 101 9.61 -17.63 7.05
N THR A 102 10.75 -17.39 6.42
CA THR A 102 11.18 -18.10 5.20
C THR A 102 11.34 -19.60 5.45
N LEU A 103 11.98 -20.02 6.56
CA LEU A 103 12.16 -21.43 6.88
C LEU A 103 10.82 -22.14 7.17
N ILE A 104 9.89 -21.45 7.84
CA ILE A 104 8.54 -21.96 8.08
C ILE A 104 7.78 -22.10 6.76
N LEU A 105 7.85 -21.08 5.90
CA LEU A 105 7.19 -21.09 4.60
C LEU A 105 7.74 -22.20 3.69
N LYS A 106 9.03 -22.52 3.75
CA LYS A 106 9.64 -23.64 3.03
C LYS A 106 9.15 -25.03 3.47
N ARG A 107 8.40 -25.14 4.56
CA ARG A 107 7.72 -26.39 4.94
C ARG A 107 6.48 -26.67 4.10
N ILE A 108 5.95 -25.64 3.40
CA ILE A 108 4.85 -25.79 2.45
C ILE A 108 5.43 -26.35 1.13
N PRO A 109 4.86 -27.44 0.57
CA PRO A 109 5.34 -28.04 -0.67
C PRO A 109 5.26 -27.05 -1.85
N GLY A 110 6.39 -26.84 -2.54
CA GLY A 110 6.48 -25.97 -3.71
C GLY A 110 7.60 -26.37 -4.64
N VAL A 111 7.42 -26.12 -5.95
CA VAL A 111 8.43 -26.40 -6.99
C VAL A 111 9.45 -25.27 -7.05
N ASN A 112 8.97 -24.04 -7.24
CA ASN A 112 9.79 -22.83 -7.26
C ASN A 112 9.55 -22.03 -6.00
N PHE A 113 10.62 -21.49 -5.44
CA PHE A 113 10.61 -20.69 -4.23
C PHE A 113 11.41 -19.41 -4.42
N TYR A 114 10.78 -18.28 -4.18
CA TYR A 114 11.40 -16.96 -4.21
C TYR A 114 11.40 -16.34 -2.82
N SER A 115 12.55 -15.87 -2.35
CA SER A 115 12.70 -15.11 -1.11
C SER A 115 13.95 -14.24 -1.15
N SER A 116 13.88 -13.01 -0.65
CA SER A 116 15.05 -12.13 -0.50
C SER A 116 15.91 -12.44 0.74
N THR A 117 15.53 -13.43 1.54
CA THR A 117 16.27 -13.86 2.74
C THR A 117 17.65 -14.37 2.38
N PHE A 118 18.66 -13.97 3.18
CA PHE A 118 20.07 -14.27 2.92
C PHE A 118 20.52 -13.91 1.50
N ASN A 119 20.19 -12.70 1.08
CA ASN A 119 20.53 -12.23 -0.26
C ASN A 119 20.14 -13.23 -1.36
N TYR A 120 18.89 -13.71 -1.31
CA TYR A 120 18.28 -14.66 -2.25
C TYR A 120 18.87 -16.09 -2.26
N ASN A 121 19.74 -16.44 -1.33
CA ASN A 121 20.35 -17.77 -1.26
C ASN A 121 19.34 -18.90 -1.00
N LEU A 122 18.11 -18.56 -0.55
CA LEU A 122 17.03 -19.52 -0.32
C LEU A 122 16.09 -19.70 -1.53
N CYS A 123 16.30 -18.97 -2.63
CA CYS A 123 15.58 -19.19 -3.88
C CYS A 123 15.89 -20.57 -4.48
N SER A 124 14.94 -21.13 -5.25
CA SER A 124 15.12 -22.41 -5.93
C SER A 124 16.24 -22.37 -6.99
N ILE A 125 16.42 -21.24 -7.63
CA ILE A 125 17.44 -21.04 -8.66
C ILE A 125 18.31 -19.85 -8.23
N LYS A 126 19.61 -20.03 -8.33
CA LYS A 126 20.58 -18.94 -8.06
C LYS A 126 20.72 -18.06 -9.30
N LYS A 127 20.37 -16.80 -9.17
CA LYS A 127 20.51 -15.76 -10.20
C LYS A 127 21.00 -14.47 -9.55
N ASN A 128 21.44 -13.52 -10.35
CA ASN A 128 21.75 -12.18 -9.87
C ASN A 128 20.46 -11.36 -9.69
N TYR A 129 19.87 -11.42 -8.49
CA TYR A 129 18.64 -10.74 -8.14
C TYR A 129 18.85 -9.30 -7.70
N LEU A 130 17.84 -8.44 -7.94
CA LEU A 130 17.83 -7.06 -7.47
C LEU A 130 17.54 -7.00 -5.97
N SER A 131 18.37 -6.28 -5.22
CA SER A 131 18.25 -6.15 -3.76
C SER A 131 17.49 -4.90 -3.31
N SER A 132 17.46 -3.84 -4.12
CA SER A 132 16.85 -2.54 -3.81
C SER A 132 15.64 -2.23 -4.69
N GLY A 133 14.83 -1.26 -4.29
CA GLY A 133 13.68 -0.75 -5.01
C GLY A 133 12.33 -1.11 -4.40
N ASN A 134 11.25 -0.63 -5.03
CA ASN A 134 9.87 -0.90 -4.63
C ASN A 134 9.56 -2.40 -4.63
N ILE A 135 8.82 -2.87 -3.64
CA ILE A 135 8.59 -4.30 -3.40
C ILE A 135 7.97 -5.01 -4.62
N SER A 136 6.95 -4.44 -5.24
CA SER A 136 6.27 -5.04 -6.39
C SER A 136 7.15 -5.09 -7.62
N GLN A 137 7.78 -3.97 -7.99
CA GLN A 137 8.66 -3.89 -9.16
C GLN A 137 9.88 -4.81 -9.02
N LYS A 138 10.55 -4.74 -7.88
CA LYS A 138 11.69 -5.60 -7.57
C LYS A 138 11.32 -7.09 -7.66
N THR A 139 10.19 -7.46 -7.04
CA THR A 139 9.75 -8.85 -7.04
C THR A 139 9.41 -9.32 -8.45
N LEU A 140 8.70 -8.52 -9.27
CA LEU A 140 8.41 -8.87 -10.66
C LEU A 140 9.68 -9.13 -11.46
N LEU A 141 10.65 -8.19 -11.45
CA LEU A 141 11.92 -8.34 -12.17
C LEU A 141 12.74 -9.55 -11.70
N ASN A 142 12.65 -9.87 -10.42
CA ASN A 142 13.33 -11.05 -9.88
C ASN A 142 12.61 -12.36 -10.23
N LEU A 143 11.28 -12.35 -10.32
CA LEU A 143 10.50 -13.50 -10.78
C LEU A 143 10.72 -13.78 -12.28
N GLU A 144 10.88 -12.74 -13.11
CA GLU A 144 11.29 -12.89 -14.50
C GLU A 144 12.62 -13.67 -14.62
N LYS A 145 13.60 -13.30 -13.77
CA LYS A 145 14.89 -14.01 -13.71
C LYS A 145 14.76 -15.44 -13.18
N LEU A 146 13.92 -15.65 -12.15
CA LEU A 146 13.70 -16.98 -11.54
C LEU A 146 13.07 -17.95 -12.52
N LEU A 147 12.07 -17.48 -13.28
CA LEU A 147 11.22 -18.29 -14.15
C LEU A 147 11.64 -18.27 -15.61
N ASP A 148 12.67 -17.48 -15.94
CA ASP A 148 13.19 -17.26 -17.31
C ASP A 148 12.08 -16.84 -18.30
N LEU A 149 11.36 -15.79 -17.93
CA LEU A 149 10.23 -15.26 -18.71
C LEU A 149 10.14 -13.74 -18.57
N ASN A 150 9.29 -13.09 -19.38
CA ASN A 150 9.00 -11.66 -19.29
C ASN A 150 7.55 -11.45 -18.86
N ILE A 151 7.32 -10.61 -17.86
CA ILE A 151 5.99 -10.34 -17.29
C ILE A 151 5.59 -8.91 -17.65
N GLN A 152 4.50 -8.76 -18.42
CA GLN A 152 3.94 -7.44 -18.67
C GLN A 152 3.51 -6.78 -17.35
N LYS A 153 4.04 -5.59 -17.08
CA LYS A 153 3.70 -4.82 -15.88
C LYS A 153 2.32 -4.21 -16.03
N ILE A 154 1.44 -4.50 -15.09
CA ILE A 154 0.07 -3.99 -15.01
C ILE A 154 -0.09 -3.23 -13.70
N ASP A 155 -0.46 -1.97 -13.80
CA ASP A 155 -0.84 -1.14 -12.65
C ASP A 155 -2.36 -1.19 -12.43
N PHE A 156 -2.77 -0.76 -11.24
CA PHE A 156 -4.18 -0.54 -10.94
C PHE A 156 -4.74 0.59 -11.81
N SER A 157 -5.96 0.40 -12.28
CA SER A 157 -6.73 1.40 -13.02
C SER A 157 -8.06 1.67 -12.33
N LEU A 158 -8.51 2.92 -12.33
CA LEU A 158 -9.76 3.36 -11.67
C LEU A 158 -11.02 2.73 -12.27
N ASP A 159 -10.98 2.29 -13.52
CA ASP A 159 -12.07 1.54 -14.18
C ASP A 159 -12.36 0.18 -13.54
N LYS A 160 -11.47 -0.30 -12.64
CA LYS A 160 -11.72 -1.49 -11.83
C LYS A 160 -12.58 -1.23 -10.60
N LEU A 161 -12.72 0.03 -10.18
CA LEU A 161 -13.65 0.38 -9.11
C LEU A 161 -15.09 0.32 -9.65
N ASP A 162 -16.01 -0.09 -8.76
CA ASP A 162 -17.43 0.01 -9.07
C ASP A 162 -17.82 1.48 -9.32
N GLU A 163 -18.64 1.71 -10.33
CA GLU A 163 -19.15 3.05 -10.67
C GLU A 163 -19.84 3.74 -9.49
N LEU A 164 -20.38 2.98 -8.55
CA LEU A 164 -20.97 3.49 -7.33
C LEU A 164 -19.99 4.42 -6.58
N TYR A 165 -18.72 4.02 -6.43
CA TYR A 165 -17.69 4.83 -5.76
C TYR A 165 -17.33 6.08 -6.56
N ILE A 166 -17.24 5.95 -7.89
CA ILE A 166 -16.93 7.07 -8.78
C ILE A 166 -18.06 8.11 -8.75
N ASN A 167 -19.32 7.66 -8.77
CA ASN A 167 -20.47 8.55 -8.73
C ASN A 167 -20.63 9.22 -7.36
N GLU A 168 -20.39 8.48 -6.27
CA GLU A 168 -20.39 9.08 -4.93
C GLU A 168 -19.28 10.12 -4.77
N ALA A 169 -18.08 9.85 -5.28
CA ALA A 169 -16.99 10.83 -5.26
C ALA A 169 -17.32 12.09 -6.06
N ARG A 170 -17.99 11.98 -7.22
CA ARG A 170 -18.46 13.13 -8.01
C ARG A 170 -19.51 13.96 -7.26
N LYS A 171 -20.41 13.29 -6.53
CA LYS A 171 -21.44 13.95 -5.72
C LYS A 171 -20.82 14.70 -4.53
N LEU A 172 -19.87 14.08 -3.84
CA LEU A 172 -19.22 14.66 -2.65
C LEU A 172 -18.21 15.76 -3.00
N LEU A 173 -17.53 15.64 -4.14
CA LEU A 173 -16.55 16.59 -4.64
C LEU A 173 -16.87 16.97 -6.10
N PRO A 174 -17.91 17.82 -6.34
CA PRO A 174 -18.38 18.13 -7.69
C PRO A 174 -17.42 19.03 -8.50
N ASN A 175 -16.60 19.82 -7.85
CA ASN A 175 -15.66 20.77 -8.48
C ASN A 175 -14.32 20.08 -8.82
N LYS A 176 -13.29 20.85 -9.17
CA LYS A 176 -11.96 20.37 -9.53
C LYS A 176 -10.80 21.06 -8.80
N ASN A 177 -11.08 22.09 -7.98
CA ASN A 177 -10.06 22.90 -7.30
C ASN A 177 -9.76 22.39 -5.87
N TYR A 178 -9.76 21.07 -5.68
CA TYR A 178 -9.55 20.47 -4.38
C TYR A 178 -8.10 20.08 -4.16
N ILE A 179 -7.56 20.37 -2.97
CA ILE A 179 -6.27 19.87 -2.51
C ILE A 179 -6.52 18.94 -1.33
N GLY A 180 -6.15 17.67 -1.48
CA GLY A 180 -6.38 16.65 -0.47
C GLY A 180 -5.24 16.52 0.53
N PHE A 181 -5.59 16.25 1.79
CA PHE A 181 -4.64 16.06 2.89
C PHE A 181 -4.88 14.71 3.58
N SER A 182 -3.83 13.89 3.68
CA SER A 182 -3.80 12.71 4.53
C SER A 182 -2.73 12.89 5.60
N LEU A 183 -3.13 13.04 6.85
CA LEU A 183 -2.29 13.53 7.93
C LEU A 183 -2.16 12.57 9.12
N THR A 184 -3.07 11.60 9.26
CA THR A 184 -3.09 10.66 10.39
C THR A 184 -2.21 9.45 10.15
N GLN A 185 -1.53 8.99 11.19
CA GLN A 185 -0.74 7.76 11.19
C GLN A 185 -1.41 6.69 12.05
N GLY A 186 -1.35 5.42 11.63
CA GLY A 186 -1.95 4.31 12.37
C GLY A 186 -1.16 3.86 13.60
N ASN A 187 0.11 4.29 13.74
CA ASN A 187 0.98 3.94 14.88
C ASN A 187 1.83 5.14 15.28
N GLU A 188 1.45 5.77 16.37
CA GLU A 188 2.06 7.00 16.87
C GLU A 188 3.54 6.85 17.28
N TYR A 189 3.95 5.68 17.74
CA TYR A 189 5.35 5.43 18.11
C TYR A 189 6.33 5.59 16.93
N ARG A 190 5.85 5.54 15.69
CA ARG A 190 6.71 5.68 14.51
C ARG A 190 7.08 7.11 14.16
N LYS A 191 6.49 8.12 14.82
CA LYS A 191 6.76 9.56 14.65
C LYS A 191 6.80 10.00 13.16
N LYS A 192 5.82 9.54 12.38
CA LYS A 192 5.70 9.83 10.95
C LYS A 192 4.81 11.03 10.65
N SER A 193 4.16 11.61 11.65
CA SER A 193 3.23 12.71 11.48
C SER A 193 3.98 14.02 11.33
N TRP A 194 3.65 14.75 10.28
CA TRP A 194 3.98 16.17 10.19
C TRP A 194 3.09 16.94 11.18
N PRO A 195 3.58 18.02 11.85
CA PRO A 195 2.78 18.74 12.84
C PRO A 195 1.43 19.18 12.27
N LEU A 196 0.35 18.98 13.03
CA LEU A 196 -1.01 19.36 12.61
C LEU A 196 -1.11 20.85 12.28
N GLU A 197 -0.41 21.69 13.04
CA GLU A 197 -0.38 23.14 12.79
C GLU A 197 0.22 23.48 11.42
N ASN A 198 1.19 22.71 10.94
CA ASN A 198 1.73 22.91 9.59
C ASN A 198 0.70 22.55 8.51
N PHE A 199 -0.10 21.49 8.70
CA PHE A 199 -1.21 21.17 7.80
C PHE A 199 -2.28 22.26 7.79
N ILE A 200 -2.65 22.78 8.95
CA ILE A 200 -3.61 23.88 9.09
C ILE A 200 -3.10 25.13 8.39
N ASN A 201 -1.86 25.54 8.66
CA ASN A 201 -1.27 26.72 8.06
C ASN A 201 -1.12 26.58 6.53
N LEU A 202 -0.78 25.38 6.05
CA LEU A 202 -0.73 25.08 4.63
C LEU A 202 -2.13 25.16 3.99
N ALA A 203 -3.15 24.61 4.65
CA ALA A 203 -4.54 24.64 4.19
C ALA A 203 -5.06 26.09 4.08
N ASN A 204 -4.79 26.95 5.07
CA ASN A 204 -5.14 28.37 5.00
C ASN A 204 -4.45 29.11 3.82
N LYS A 205 -3.17 28.79 3.54
CA LYS A 205 -2.49 29.34 2.36
C LYS A 205 -3.13 28.86 1.06
N ILE A 206 -3.58 27.62 0.99
CA ILE A 206 -4.28 27.01 -0.14
C ILE A 206 -5.65 27.64 -0.36
N GLU A 207 -6.41 27.95 0.70
CA GLU A 207 -7.65 28.73 0.59
C GLU A 207 -7.39 30.13 -0.01
N GLY A 208 -6.31 30.78 0.39
CA GLY A 208 -5.87 32.04 -0.21
C GLY A 208 -5.53 31.97 -1.71
N MET A 209 -5.32 30.76 -2.24
CA MET A 209 -5.11 30.48 -3.68
C MET A 209 -6.42 30.06 -4.40
N ASN A 210 -7.58 30.27 -3.81
CA ASN A 210 -8.89 29.81 -4.29
C ASN A 210 -9.00 28.30 -4.52
N LYS A 211 -8.29 27.51 -3.72
CA LYS A 211 -8.42 26.06 -3.66
C LYS A 211 -9.16 25.64 -2.38
N ILE A 212 -9.79 24.49 -2.41
CA ILE A 212 -10.59 23.97 -1.29
C ILE A 212 -9.83 22.82 -0.62
N PRO A 213 -9.46 22.94 0.67
CA PRO A 213 -8.81 21.87 1.42
C PRO A 213 -9.78 20.72 1.69
N VAL A 214 -9.34 19.50 1.39
CA VAL A 214 -10.09 18.25 1.63
C VAL A 214 -9.27 17.36 2.55
N PHE A 215 -9.80 16.97 3.70
CA PHE A 215 -9.09 16.18 4.69
C PHE A 215 -9.63 14.75 4.76
N PHE A 216 -8.72 13.80 4.71
CA PHE A 216 -8.97 12.37 4.91
C PHE A 216 -8.57 12.01 6.34
N VAL A 217 -9.55 12.06 7.24
CA VAL A 217 -9.41 11.80 8.69
C VAL A 217 -10.55 10.91 9.13
N GLU A 218 -10.26 9.86 9.88
CA GLU A 218 -11.28 8.95 10.40
C GLU A 218 -12.33 9.70 11.24
N LYS A 219 -13.62 9.36 11.07
CA LYS A 219 -14.75 10.01 11.80
C LYS A 219 -14.58 9.98 13.32
N THR A 220 -13.90 9.00 13.86
CA THR A 220 -13.66 8.82 15.29
C THR A 220 -12.63 9.80 15.86
N ASN A 221 -11.83 10.46 15.01
CA ASN A 221 -10.80 11.40 15.46
C ASN A 221 -11.36 12.82 15.60
N ASN A 222 -12.30 12.98 16.53
CA ASN A 222 -13.02 14.24 16.76
C ASN A 222 -12.09 15.40 17.12
N GLU A 223 -11.00 15.14 17.84
CA GLU A 223 -10.07 16.18 18.27
C GLU A 223 -9.42 16.86 17.05
N ILE A 224 -8.81 16.09 16.17
CA ILE A 224 -8.18 16.61 14.95
C ILE A 224 -9.22 17.31 14.06
N ILE A 225 -10.39 16.70 13.88
CA ILE A 225 -11.48 17.27 13.06
C ILE A 225 -11.90 18.64 13.58
N ASN A 226 -12.12 18.78 14.89
CA ASN A 226 -12.55 20.03 15.51
C ASN A 226 -11.45 21.10 15.42
N GLN A 227 -10.17 20.72 15.62
CA GLN A 227 -9.06 21.65 15.46
C GLN A 227 -8.96 22.17 14.02
N ILE A 228 -9.13 21.29 13.02
CA ILE A 228 -9.10 21.70 11.61
C ILE A 228 -10.29 22.62 11.30
N LYS A 229 -11.52 22.22 11.63
CA LYS A 229 -12.72 23.00 11.33
C LYS A 229 -12.71 24.39 11.97
N SER A 230 -12.15 24.51 13.18
CA SER A 230 -12.06 25.82 13.86
C SER A 230 -11.08 26.79 13.21
N LYS A 231 -10.02 26.29 12.54
CA LYS A 231 -8.94 27.09 11.96
C LYS A 231 -8.99 27.17 10.43
N VAL A 232 -9.70 26.24 9.77
CA VAL A 232 -9.89 26.14 8.32
C VAL A 232 -11.38 25.92 8.03
N PRO A 233 -12.22 26.99 8.10
CA PRO A 233 -13.69 26.85 8.07
C PRO A 233 -14.24 26.23 6.80
N ASN A 234 -13.59 26.41 5.63
CA ASN A 234 -14.03 25.84 4.36
C ASN A 234 -13.48 24.44 4.08
N SER A 235 -12.83 23.80 5.10
CA SER A 235 -12.31 22.45 4.97
C SER A 235 -13.42 21.42 4.78
N LEU A 236 -13.21 20.46 3.87
CA LEU A 236 -14.14 19.39 3.59
C LEU A 236 -13.64 18.06 4.15
N PHE A 237 -14.58 17.23 4.63
CA PHE A 237 -14.38 15.88 5.10
C PHE A 237 -15.35 14.94 4.35
N PRO A 238 -15.15 14.67 3.05
CA PRO A 238 -16.17 14.05 2.20
C PRO A 238 -16.56 12.64 2.65
N GLU A 239 -15.61 11.85 3.18
CA GLU A 239 -15.90 10.49 3.69
C GLU A 239 -16.95 10.50 4.82
N HIS A 240 -17.05 11.61 5.58
CA HIS A 240 -18.01 11.74 6.68
C HIS A 240 -19.46 11.82 6.21
N ASN A 241 -19.68 12.20 4.98
CA ASN A 241 -21.00 12.39 4.37
C ASN A 241 -21.41 11.21 3.48
N SER A 242 -20.67 10.09 3.53
CA SER A 242 -20.99 8.89 2.77
C SER A 242 -21.25 7.68 3.66
N ASN A 243 -22.13 6.80 3.19
CA ASN A 243 -22.32 5.47 3.75
C ASN A 243 -21.35 4.42 3.15
N LEU A 244 -20.58 4.81 2.13
CA LEU A 244 -19.60 3.96 1.45
C LEU A 244 -18.19 4.10 2.03
N ALA A 245 -18.06 4.44 3.32
CA ALA A 245 -16.77 4.74 3.96
C ALA A 245 -15.84 3.51 4.00
N ASP A 246 -15.09 3.30 2.92
CA ASP A 246 -14.06 2.27 2.78
C ASP A 246 -12.86 2.76 1.93
N PRO A 247 -11.78 1.98 1.83
CA PRO A 247 -10.60 2.35 1.05
C PRO A 247 -10.87 2.70 -0.42
N ALA A 248 -11.87 2.07 -1.07
CA ALA A 248 -12.21 2.34 -2.47
C ALA A 248 -12.79 3.75 -2.64
N LEU A 249 -13.59 4.23 -1.67
CA LEU A 249 -14.08 5.60 -1.66
C LEU A 249 -12.92 6.62 -1.56
N VAL A 250 -11.92 6.37 -0.71
CA VAL A 250 -10.74 7.24 -0.61
C VAL A 250 -10.06 7.38 -1.97
N THR A 251 -9.84 6.26 -2.67
CA THR A 251 -9.25 6.26 -4.01
C THR A 251 -10.13 7.03 -5.00
N ALA A 252 -11.45 6.81 -4.99
CA ALA A 252 -12.38 7.50 -5.87
C ALA A 252 -12.43 9.01 -5.60
N LEU A 253 -12.51 9.43 -4.32
CA LEU A 253 -12.44 10.84 -3.92
C LEU A 253 -11.12 11.48 -4.36
N THR A 254 -10.01 10.77 -4.23
CA THR A 254 -8.70 11.27 -4.67
C THR A 254 -8.69 11.58 -6.16
N SER A 255 -9.41 10.83 -7.00
CA SER A 255 -9.50 11.12 -8.44
C SER A 255 -10.15 12.48 -8.75
N ARG A 256 -10.82 13.07 -7.77
CA ARG A 256 -11.45 14.41 -7.88
C ARG A 256 -10.54 15.55 -7.46
N LEU A 257 -9.38 15.24 -6.87
CA LEU A 257 -8.42 16.22 -6.40
C LEU A 257 -7.55 16.73 -7.56
N GLU A 258 -7.16 17.97 -7.49
CA GLU A 258 -6.11 18.55 -8.33
C GLU A 258 -4.74 18.03 -7.87
N LYS A 259 -4.56 17.92 -6.57
CA LYS A 259 -3.32 17.44 -5.93
C LYS A 259 -3.60 16.83 -4.55
N ALA A 260 -2.79 15.89 -4.15
CA ALA A 260 -2.85 15.31 -2.81
C ALA A 260 -1.54 15.53 -2.05
N ILE A 261 -1.63 15.77 -0.74
CA ILE A 261 -0.50 15.93 0.17
C ILE A 261 -0.66 14.88 1.26
N SER A 262 0.35 14.06 1.46
CA SER A 262 0.28 12.95 2.40
C SER A 262 1.59 12.73 3.14
N ILE A 263 1.50 12.16 4.33
CA ILE A 263 2.64 11.52 5.00
C ILE A 263 2.72 10.03 4.60
N ASP A 264 3.75 9.32 5.03
CA ASP A 264 3.88 7.86 4.85
C ASP A 264 2.88 7.11 5.75
N ASN A 265 1.69 6.84 5.21
CA ASN A 265 0.60 6.11 5.86
C ASN A 265 -0.18 5.21 4.87
N GLY A 266 -1.18 4.49 5.37
CA GLY A 266 -2.02 3.62 4.54
C GLY A 266 -2.85 4.38 3.51
N VAL A 267 -3.35 5.58 3.87
CA VAL A 267 -4.17 6.43 3.00
C VAL A 267 -3.35 6.94 1.80
N MET A 268 -2.06 7.25 1.99
CA MET A 268 -1.14 7.60 0.92
C MET A 268 -1.16 6.55 -0.22
N HIS A 269 -1.17 5.26 0.14
CA HIS A 269 -1.22 4.19 -0.85
C HIS A 269 -2.57 4.12 -1.56
N MET A 270 -3.70 4.36 -0.86
CA MET A 270 -5.03 4.45 -1.47
C MET A 270 -5.10 5.62 -2.45
N MET A 271 -4.62 6.81 -2.04
CA MET A 271 -4.55 8.00 -2.88
C MET A 271 -3.69 7.78 -4.12
N SER A 272 -2.57 7.08 -3.99
CA SER A 272 -1.64 6.85 -5.11
C SER A 272 -2.25 6.04 -6.25
N LEU A 273 -3.28 5.24 -5.98
CA LEU A 273 -4.00 4.45 -6.99
C LEU A 273 -4.78 5.33 -7.98
N ALA A 274 -5.16 6.54 -7.56
CA ALA A 274 -5.84 7.50 -8.44
C ALA A 274 -4.87 8.22 -9.41
N LYS A 275 -3.55 8.10 -9.21
CA LYS A 275 -2.48 8.68 -10.05
C LYS A 275 -2.56 10.21 -10.24
N VAL A 276 -3.25 10.90 -9.34
CA VAL A 276 -3.23 12.37 -9.32
C VAL A 276 -1.85 12.87 -8.85
N PRO A 277 -1.46 14.13 -9.15
CA PRO A 277 -0.25 14.72 -8.60
C PRO A 277 -0.23 14.62 -7.07
N MET A 278 0.87 14.13 -6.48
CA MET A 278 1.00 14.00 -5.03
C MET A 278 2.31 14.56 -4.52
N ILE A 279 2.26 15.19 -3.34
CA ILE A 279 3.41 15.55 -2.53
C ILE A 279 3.41 14.66 -1.30
N ILE A 280 4.47 13.88 -1.11
CA ILE A 280 4.56 12.91 -0.01
C ILE A 280 5.71 13.28 0.91
N LEU A 281 5.39 13.45 2.19
CA LEU A 281 6.34 13.82 3.23
C LEU A 281 6.85 12.56 3.93
N PHE A 282 8.17 12.37 3.92
CA PHE A 282 8.85 11.28 4.60
C PHE A 282 9.74 11.82 5.72
N GLY A 283 9.75 11.10 6.84
CA GLY A 283 10.63 11.35 7.99
C GLY A 283 11.50 10.13 8.28
N PRO A 284 11.15 9.32 9.31
CA PRO A 284 11.97 8.21 9.77
C PRO A 284 11.97 6.98 8.85
N THR A 285 11.13 6.94 7.83
CA THR A 285 10.98 5.79 6.94
C THR A 285 11.69 5.98 5.62
N ASN A 286 12.12 4.87 5.01
CA ASN A 286 12.84 4.89 3.74
C ASN A 286 11.88 5.17 2.57
N SER A 287 11.96 6.37 2.01
CA SER A 287 11.13 6.81 0.89
C SER A 287 11.31 5.97 -0.38
N GLU A 288 12.52 5.44 -0.65
CA GLU A 288 12.78 4.61 -1.84
C GLU A 288 12.06 3.28 -1.80
N LYS A 289 11.87 2.75 -0.57
CA LYS A 289 11.18 1.48 -0.33
C LYS A 289 9.67 1.63 -0.30
N PHE A 290 9.15 2.69 0.36
CA PHE A 290 7.74 2.80 0.70
C PHE A 290 6.95 3.78 -0.15
N ALA A 291 7.61 4.73 -0.84
CA ALA A 291 6.88 5.61 -1.75
C ALA A 291 6.23 4.82 -2.89
N PRO A 292 4.98 5.15 -3.23
CA PRO A 292 4.34 4.62 -4.43
C PRO A 292 5.13 5.01 -5.68
N LYS A 293 4.82 4.38 -6.82
CA LYS A 293 5.56 4.58 -8.06
C LYS A 293 4.60 4.97 -9.19
N HIS A 294 4.49 6.26 -9.43
CA HIS A 294 3.89 6.83 -10.65
C HIS A 294 4.56 8.18 -10.97
N ASN A 295 4.33 8.71 -12.17
CA ASN A 295 5.12 9.83 -12.70
C ASN A 295 4.83 11.20 -12.03
N ASN A 296 3.71 11.33 -11.33
CA ASN A 296 3.23 12.59 -10.77
C ASN A 296 3.51 12.73 -9.27
N LEU A 297 4.68 12.25 -8.80
CA LEU A 297 5.04 12.29 -7.39
C LEU A 297 6.17 13.25 -7.11
N VAL A 298 6.00 14.04 -6.07
CA VAL A 298 7.07 14.79 -5.40
C VAL A 298 7.29 14.18 -4.03
N ILE A 299 8.51 13.77 -3.73
CA ILE A 299 8.88 13.19 -2.44
C ILE A 299 9.75 14.18 -1.69
N LEU A 300 9.23 14.69 -0.58
CA LEU A 300 9.97 15.53 0.37
C LEU A 300 10.41 14.65 1.54
N ASP A 301 11.67 14.27 1.52
CA ASP A 301 12.29 13.41 2.53
C ASP A 301 13.19 14.24 3.43
N SER A 302 12.86 14.32 4.73
CA SER A 302 13.59 15.13 5.70
C SER A 302 15.07 14.75 5.79
N ASN A 303 15.40 13.47 5.57
CA ASN A 303 16.79 13.04 5.56
C ASN A 303 17.54 13.59 4.33
N LYS A 304 16.91 13.60 3.16
CA LYS A 304 17.51 14.14 1.94
C LYS A 304 17.64 15.66 2.00
N LEU A 305 16.60 16.35 2.51
CA LEU A 305 16.55 17.82 2.57
C LEU A 305 17.37 18.41 3.72
N TYR A 306 17.30 17.80 4.90
CA TYR A 306 17.77 18.40 6.16
C TYR A 306 18.71 17.48 6.96
N LYS A 307 19.08 16.31 6.42
CA LYS A 307 19.95 15.32 7.07
C LYS A 307 19.42 14.84 8.44
N THR A 308 18.11 14.76 8.57
CA THR A 308 17.43 14.31 9.80
C THR A 308 16.26 13.40 9.48
N ASN A 309 15.94 12.50 10.39
CA ASN A 309 14.75 11.64 10.31
C ASN A 309 13.49 12.32 10.88
N ASP A 310 13.59 13.56 11.32
CA ASP A 310 12.48 14.31 11.90
C ASP A 310 11.67 14.99 10.78
N ILE A 311 10.47 14.47 10.51
CA ILE A 311 9.55 14.99 9.49
C ILE A 311 9.12 16.44 9.78
N SER A 312 9.14 16.88 11.05
CA SER A 312 8.76 18.24 11.44
C SER A 312 9.67 19.32 10.86
N LYS A 313 10.88 18.94 10.42
CA LYS A 313 11.85 19.85 9.79
C LYS A 313 11.46 20.22 8.35
N ILE A 314 10.58 19.47 7.69
CA ILE A 314 10.05 19.85 6.38
C ILE A 314 9.19 21.11 6.58
N LYS A 315 9.54 22.20 5.89
CA LYS A 315 8.87 23.49 6.01
C LYS A 315 7.67 23.58 5.09
N ILE A 316 6.70 24.41 5.44
CA ILE A 316 5.53 24.70 4.60
C ILE A 316 5.97 25.22 3.23
N GLU A 317 6.99 26.05 3.19
CA GLU A 317 7.56 26.61 1.96
C GLU A 317 8.12 25.53 1.01
N ASP A 318 8.62 24.42 1.54
CA ASP A 318 9.09 23.30 0.72
C ASP A 318 7.92 22.61 0.00
N VAL A 319 6.76 22.52 0.65
CA VAL A 319 5.55 21.97 0.06
C VAL A 319 4.92 22.93 -0.95
N LEU A 320 4.85 24.21 -0.61
CA LEU A 320 4.24 25.26 -1.45
C LEU A 320 4.89 25.37 -2.83
N LYS A 321 6.20 25.12 -2.95
CA LYS A 321 6.93 25.12 -4.25
C LYS A 321 6.29 24.18 -5.29
N TYR A 322 5.51 23.20 -4.86
CA TYR A 322 4.95 22.16 -5.71
C TYR A 322 3.41 22.19 -5.75
N ILE A 323 2.77 23.23 -5.21
CA ILE A 323 1.30 23.37 -5.23
C ILE A 323 0.83 24.04 -6.50
N ASN A 324 1.60 24.95 -7.04
CA ASN A 324 1.28 25.70 -8.28
C ASN A 324 1.48 24.83 -9.53
#